data_e01158ee6d6097a8e13271cfd308c5eb
#
_entry.id   e01158ee6d6097a8e13271cfd308c5eb
#
_cell.length_a   1.000
_cell.length_b   1.000
_cell.length_c   1.000
_cell.angle_alpha   90.00
_cell.angle_beta   90.00
_cell.angle_gamma   90.00
#
_symmetry.space_group_name_H-M   'P 1'
#
loop_
_entity.id
_entity.type
_entity.pdbx_description
1 polymer ?
#
loop_
_entity_poly.entity_id
_entity_poly.type
_entity_poly.pdbx_seq_one_letter_code
_entity_poly.pdbx_strand_id
1 'polypeptide(L)'
;MEQYNRINVDIKLSQSYKDIDEVLESIVIIFDIAENKLFSRYDFEKIKGLIPLWISDLGRTPESAMTKEVFEKLKANCSDELTNRILYWFDLQSPIYALQDRIESVKHIIYELYKLIPHSIKYKDSDYTSAVRYMDSRSSLIHTYINVIFVHLASSFDLFTKIVYELEHIDLLDFSTYLELTSRKDRILYSPNKIKSCELKKTGLIFSNPPILRKICSFRDYYIHNGAWDYRCAVYGTAVDSIPEDTFVFLPDTDDNGNLIKSGGRNMFYSKGEKINVTLPKLISDVMEMYKNSINELVKLYPIENDSEKTLPIEISDVIKSWYCNAVYNSNTGDKKYICNCLFRK
;
A
#
# COMPACT_ATOMS: atom_id res chain seq x y z
N MET A 1 4.64 -38.10 -4.99
CA MET A 1 5.17 -36.94 -4.23
C MET A 1 5.04 -35.63 -5.02
N GLU A 2 5.29 -35.62 -6.34
CA GLU A 2 5.23 -34.42 -7.21
C GLU A 2 3.84 -33.79 -7.31
N GLN A 3 2.82 -34.58 -7.58
CA GLN A 3 1.43 -34.10 -7.65
C GLN A 3 0.99 -33.45 -6.31
N TYR A 4 1.51 -33.98 -5.19
CA TYR A 4 1.24 -33.45 -3.85
C TYR A 4 1.92 -32.09 -3.59
N ASN A 5 3.14 -31.87 -4.11
CA ASN A 5 3.85 -30.60 -3.96
C ASN A 5 3.23 -29.50 -4.84
N ARG A 6 2.82 -29.79 -6.08
CA ARG A 6 2.10 -28.84 -6.96
C ARG A 6 0.75 -28.45 -6.36
N ILE A 7 -0.05 -29.44 -5.94
CA ILE A 7 -1.34 -29.20 -5.29
C ILE A 7 -1.19 -28.32 -4.04
N ASN A 8 -0.15 -28.54 -3.23
CA ASN A 8 0.09 -27.70 -2.04
C ASN A 8 0.49 -26.26 -2.38
N VAL A 9 1.24 -26.03 -3.45
CA VAL A 9 1.57 -24.66 -3.90
C VAL A 9 0.34 -23.96 -4.44
N ASP A 10 -0.47 -24.64 -5.24
CA ASP A 10 -1.70 -24.10 -5.81
C ASP A 10 -2.73 -23.75 -4.72
N ILE A 11 -2.88 -24.60 -3.71
CA ILE A 11 -3.76 -24.32 -2.55
C ILE A 11 -3.27 -23.11 -1.76
N LYS A 12 -1.97 -23.01 -1.47
CA LYS A 12 -1.39 -21.88 -0.74
C LYS A 12 -1.50 -20.59 -1.53
N LEU A 13 -1.31 -20.65 -2.85
CA LEU A 13 -1.46 -19.51 -3.73
C LEU A 13 -2.91 -19.03 -3.77
N SER A 14 -3.86 -19.95 -3.89
CA SER A 14 -5.30 -19.64 -3.83
C SER A 14 -5.68 -19.00 -2.49
N GLN A 15 -5.12 -19.48 -1.38
CA GLN A 15 -5.36 -18.88 -0.06
C GLN A 15 -4.78 -17.48 0.02
N SER A 16 -3.55 -17.24 -0.47
CA SER A 16 -2.96 -15.88 -0.44
C SER A 16 -3.75 -14.87 -1.27
N TYR A 17 -4.38 -15.28 -2.38
CA TYR A 17 -5.28 -14.41 -3.14
C TYR A 17 -6.52 -14.03 -2.34
N LYS A 18 -7.13 -15.00 -1.66
CA LYS A 18 -8.29 -14.75 -0.80
C LYS A 18 -7.93 -13.81 0.35
N ASP A 19 -6.79 -14.04 1.00
CA ASP A 19 -6.31 -13.20 2.10
C ASP A 19 -6.07 -11.75 1.64
N ILE A 20 -5.56 -11.55 0.43
CA ILE A 20 -5.39 -10.22 -0.19
C ILE A 20 -6.76 -9.56 -0.39
N ASP A 21 -7.74 -10.27 -0.96
CA ASP A 21 -9.07 -9.72 -1.20
C ASP A 21 -9.77 -9.32 0.11
N GLU A 22 -9.67 -10.15 1.15
CA GLU A 22 -10.21 -9.83 2.48
C GLU A 22 -9.55 -8.58 3.11
N VAL A 23 -8.26 -8.36 2.87
CA VAL A 23 -7.58 -7.13 3.34
C VAL A 23 -8.02 -5.92 2.53
N LEU A 24 -8.14 -6.02 1.20
CA LEU A 24 -8.62 -4.93 0.35
C LEU A 24 -10.03 -4.47 0.77
N GLU A 25 -10.93 -5.41 1.07
CA GLU A 25 -12.24 -5.11 1.62
C GLU A 25 -12.14 -4.44 3.00
N SER A 26 -11.23 -4.90 3.86
CA SER A 26 -11.05 -4.36 5.21
C SER A 26 -10.49 -2.92 5.20
N ILE A 27 -9.67 -2.54 4.22
CA ILE A 27 -9.10 -1.19 4.12
C ILE A 27 -10.19 -0.13 3.94
N VAL A 28 -11.32 -0.48 3.34
CA VAL A 28 -12.44 0.46 3.12
C VAL A 28 -12.89 1.11 4.43
N ILE A 29 -12.89 0.39 5.54
CA ILE A 29 -13.31 0.91 6.84
C ILE A 29 -12.40 2.04 7.36
N ILE A 30 -11.18 2.14 6.87
CA ILE A 30 -10.26 3.22 7.24
C ILE A 30 -10.77 4.58 6.75
N PHE A 31 -11.46 4.61 5.59
CA PHE A 31 -12.12 5.84 5.12
C PHE A 31 -13.21 6.27 6.10
N ASP A 32 -14.03 5.33 6.56
CA ASP A 32 -15.12 5.62 7.50
C ASP A 32 -14.58 6.11 8.85
N ILE A 33 -13.51 5.51 9.36
CA ILE A 33 -12.81 5.97 10.58
C ILE A 33 -12.31 7.40 10.41
N ALA A 34 -11.64 7.70 9.30
CA ALA A 34 -11.08 9.01 9.03
C ALA A 34 -12.19 10.06 8.85
N GLU A 35 -13.27 9.72 8.14
CA GLU A 35 -14.46 10.56 8.00
C GLU A 35 -15.09 10.86 9.35
N ASN A 36 -15.30 9.84 10.16
CA ASN A 36 -15.89 10.02 11.51
C ASN A 36 -15.03 10.93 12.39
N LYS A 37 -13.70 10.76 12.37
CA LYS A 37 -12.79 11.63 13.14
C LYS A 37 -12.79 13.08 12.65
N LEU A 38 -12.85 13.30 11.34
CA LEU A 38 -12.82 14.65 10.76
C LEU A 38 -14.17 15.36 10.84
N PHE A 39 -15.27 14.62 10.75
CA PHE A 39 -16.60 15.17 10.55
C PHE A 39 -17.64 14.69 11.58
N SER A 40 -17.24 14.25 12.78
CA SER A 40 -18.16 13.74 13.81
C SER A 40 -19.33 14.69 14.13
N ARG A 41 -19.12 16.01 13.96
CA ARG A 41 -20.13 17.06 14.22
C ARG A 41 -21.00 17.39 13.00
N TYR A 42 -20.69 16.83 11.82
CA TYR A 42 -21.28 17.22 10.54
C TYR A 42 -21.95 16.05 9.85
N ASP A 43 -23.03 16.30 9.13
CA ASP A 43 -23.61 15.35 8.19
C ASP A 43 -22.76 15.29 6.90
N PHE A 44 -21.71 14.47 6.94
CA PHE A 44 -20.73 14.42 5.87
C PHE A 44 -21.29 13.87 4.56
N GLU A 45 -22.30 13.00 4.59
CA GLU A 45 -22.93 12.49 3.37
C GLU A 45 -23.63 13.61 2.59
N LYS A 46 -24.27 14.54 3.29
CA LYS A 46 -24.82 15.72 2.63
C LYS A 46 -23.73 16.68 2.15
N ILE A 47 -22.64 16.83 2.91
CA ILE A 47 -21.49 17.65 2.50
C ILE A 47 -20.86 17.08 1.24
N LYS A 48 -20.61 15.77 1.17
CA LYS A 48 -20.07 15.07 0.00
C LYS A 48 -20.82 15.43 -1.30
N GLY A 49 -22.14 15.43 -1.24
CA GLY A 49 -22.98 15.77 -2.40
C GLY A 49 -22.86 17.22 -2.89
N LEU A 50 -22.35 18.11 -2.05
CA LEU A 50 -22.17 19.53 -2.35
C LEU A 50 -20.75 19.87 -2.81
N ILE A 51 -19.77 18.98 -2.61
CA ILE A 51 -18.37 19.23 -2.99
C ILE A 51 -18.22 19.08 -4.51
N PRO A 52 -17.77 20.11 -5.21
CA PRO A 52 -17.49 20.00 -6.64
C PRO A 52 -16.39 18.96 -6.92
N LEU A 53 -16.56 18.16 -7.98
CA LEU A 53 -15.62 17.09 -8.37
C LEU A 53 -14.16 17.58 -8.49
N TRP A 54 -13.97 18.80 -9.01
CA TRP A 54 -12.63 19.37 -9.15
C TRP A 54 -11.94 19.68 -7.81
N ILE A 55 -12.69 19.89 -6.72
CA ILE A 55 -12.13 20.00 -5.36
C ILE A 55 -11.77 18.60 -4.83
N SER A 56 -12.62 17.62 -5.06
CA SER A 56 -12.36 16.24 -4.59
C SER A 56 -11.09 15.64 -5.18
N ASP A 57 -10.74 16.06 -6.38
CA ASP A 57 -9.55 15.58 -7.08
C ASP A 57 -8.27 16.36 -6.72
N LEU A 58 -8.38 17.64 -6.35
CA LEU A 58 -7.27 18.50 -5.94
C LEU A 58 -6.04 18.47 -6.88
N GLY A 59 -6.26 18.31 -8.19
CA GLY A 59 -5.19 18.21 -9.17
C GLY A 59 -4.46 16.87 -9.19
N ARG A 60 -5.02 15.81 -8.61
CA ARG A 60 -4.43 14.46 -8.64
C ARG A 60 -4.61 13.78 -9.99
N THR A 61 -5.64 14.14 -10.74
CA THR A 61 -5.87 13.63 -12.08
C THR A 61 -5.78 14.74 -13.11
N PRO A 62 -5.44 14.43 -14.37
CA PRO A 62 -5.46 15.41 -15.46
C PRO A 62 -6.83 16.05 -15.68
N GLU A 63 -7.90 15.41 -15.25
CA GLU A 63 -9.28 15.88 -15.44
C GLU A 63 -9.63 17.05 -14.51
N SER A 64 -8.99 17.13 -13.34
CA SER A 64 -9.23 18.23 -12.39
C SER A 64 -8.66 19.57 -12.84
N ALA A 65 -7.68 19.56 -13.74
CA ALA A 65 -7.02 20.72 -14.32
C ALA A 65 -6.66 21.82 -13.30
N MET A 66 -6.44 21.46 -12.04
CA MET A 66 -6.09 22.43 -11.00
C MET A 66 -4.64 22.90 -11.21
N THR A 67 -4.47 24.20 -11.43
CA THR A 67 -3.13 24.80 -11.51
C THR A 67 -2.58 25.08 -10.10
N LYS A 68 -1.26 25.18 -10.00
CA LYS A 68 -0.59 25.56 -8.73
C LYS A 68 -1.12 26.90 -8.20
N GLU A 69 -1.32 27.87 -9.10
CA GLU A 69 -1.80 29.21 -8.74
C GLU A 69 -3.22 29.19 -8.19
N VAL A 70 -4.10 28.34 -8.75
CA VAL A 70 -5.47 28.12 -8.23
C VAL A 70 -5.42 27.48 -6.86
N PHE A 71 -4.60 26.46 -6.66
CA PHE A 71 -4.44 25.81 -5.36
C PHE A 71 -3.88 26.76 -4.29
N GLU A 72 -2.85 27.56 -4.62
CA GLU A 72 -2.27 28.53 -3.67
C GLU A 72 -3.29 29.62 -3.27
N LYS A 73 -4.12 30.08 -4.22
CA LYS A 73 -5.21 31.02 -3.92
C LYS A 73 -6.28 30.37 -3.04
N LEU A 74 -6.67 29.15 -3.34
CA LEU A 74 -7.61 28.38 -2.51
C LEU A 74 -7.09 28.30 -1.08
N LYS A 75 -5.86 27.85 -0.90
CA LYS A 75 -5.19 27.70 0.39
C LYS A 75 -5.11 29.03 1.16
N ALA A 76 -4.78 30.13 0.48
CA ALA A 76 -4.67 31.45 1.11
C ALA A 76 -6.03 32.03 1.57
N ASN A 77 -7.12 31.62 0.95
CA ASN A 77 -8.47 32.09 1.26
C ASN A 77 -9.25 31.11 2.17
N CYS A 78 -8.66 29.96 2.53
CA CYS A 78 -9.27 29.00 3.44
C CYS A 78 -9.14 29.47 4.88
N SER A 79 -10.11 30.23 5.37
CA SER A 79 -10.23 30.62 6.77
C SER A 79 -11.32 29.84 7.53
N ASP A 80 -11.98 28.91 6.86
CA ASP A 80 -13.07 28.12 7.39
C ASP A 80 -12.61 26.73 7.79
N GLU A 81 -12.92 26.35 9.03
CA GLU A 81 -12.50 25.07 9.63
C GLU A 81 -13.01 23.86 8.83
N LEU A 82 -14.27 23.88 8.40
CA LEU A 82 -14.86 22.79 7.65
C LEU A 82 -14.15 22.57 6.31
N THR A 83 -13.87 23.65 5.63
CA THR A 83 -13.11 23.70 4.38
C THR A 83 -11.75 23.03 4.52
N ASN A 84 -11.00 23.39 5.56
CA ASN A 84 -9.68 22.84 5.83
C ASN A 84 -9.75 21.36 6.19
N ARG A 85 -10.80 20.91 6.88
CA ARG A 85 -11.08 19.50 7.16
C ARG A 85 -11.37 18.71 5.85
N ILE A 86 -12.14 19.30 4.93
CA ILE A 86 -12.43 18.70 3.62
C ILE A 86 -11.15 18.54 2.81
N LEU A 87 -10.30 19.56 2.75
CA LEU A 87 -9.01 19.49 2.05
C LEU A 87 -8.09 18.43 2.66
N TYR A 88 -8.01 18.40 3.98
CA TYR A 88 -7.23 17.40 4.71
C TYR A 88 -7.73 15.98 4.46
N TRP A 89 -9.05 15.80 4.42
CA TRP A 89 -9.69 14.54 4.08
C TRP A 89 -9.28 14.04 2.69
N PHE A 90 -9.33 14.89 1.68
CA PHE A 90 -8.89 14.51 0.34
C PHE A 90 -7.40 14.17 0.29
N ASP A 91 -6.58 14.90 1.04
CA ASP A 91 -5.15 14.57 1.16
C ASP A 91 -4.94 13.21 1.84
N LEU A 92 -5.73 12.87 2.86
CA LEU A 92 -5.66 11.61 3.60
C LEU A 92 -6.16 10.41 2.77
N GLN A 93 -7.11 10.60 1.87
CA GLN A 93 -7.54 9.55 0.94
C GLN A 93 -6.36 9.02 0.11
N SER A 94 -5.41 9.88 -0.26
CA SER A 94 -4.29 9.51 -1.12
C SER A 94 -3.44 8.35 -0.59
N PRO A 95 -2.93 8.36 0.66
CA PRO A 95 -2.20 7.21 1.20
C PRO A 95 -3.09 5.98 1.40
N ILE A 96 -4.42 6.12 1.62
CA ILE A 96 -5.34 4.98 1.75
C ILE A 96 -5.51 4.29 0.39
N TYR A 97 -5.82 5.03 -0.67
CA TYR A 97 -5.86 4.47 -2.04
C TYR A 97 -4.51 3.87 -2.45
N ALA A 98 -3.41 4.56 -2.15
CA ALA A 98 -2.08 4.04 -2.45
C ALA A 98 -1.79 2.72 -1.70
N LEU A 99 -2.31 2.53 -0.49
CA LEU A 99 -2.21 1.26 0.25
C LEU A 99 -2.97 0.15 -0.48
N GLN A 100 -4.21 0.41 -0.91
CA GLN A 100 -5.00 -0.54 -1.71
C GLN A 100 -4.25 -0.91 -3.00
N ASP A 101 -3.78 0.07 -3.76
CA ASP A 101 -3.04 -0.14 -5.01
C ASP A 101 -1.78 -1.00 -4.81
N ARG A 102 -1.04 -0.80 -3.70
CA ARG A 102 0.16 -1.60 -3.40
C ARG A 102 -0.19 -3.06 -3.14
N ILE A 103 -1.23 -3.31 -2.35
CA ILE A 103 -1.68 -4.66 -2.00
C ILE A 103 -2.27 -5.35 -3.24
N GLU A 104 -3.09 -4.68 -4.02
CA GLU A 104 -3.63 -5.21 -5.27
C GLU A 104 -2.53 -5.50 -6.30
N SER A 105 -1.53 -4.62 -6.42
CA SER A 105 -0.37 -4.85 -7.28
C SER A 105 0.38 -6.12 -6.89
N VAL A 106 0.53 -6.42 -5.61
CA VAL A 106 1.13 -7.69 -5.14
C VAL A 106 0.37 -8.89 -5.71
N LYS A 107 -0.98 -8.86 -5.67
CA LYS A 107 -1.83 -9.92 -6.23
C LYS A 107 -1.54 -10.17 -7.72
N HIS A 108 -1.53 -9.10 -8.51
CA HIS A 108 -1.27 -9.20 -9.96
C HIS A 108 0.13 -9.70 -10.27
N ILE A 109 1.14 -9.21 -9.55
CA ILE A 109 2.53 -9.57 -9.79
C ILE A 109 2.80 -11.03 -9.41
N ILE A 110 2.20 -11.52 -8.32
CA ILE A 110 2.29 -12.93 -7.93
C ILE A 110 1.72 -13.82 -9.04
N TYR A 111 0.56 -13.46 -9.59
CA TYR A 111 -0.04 -14.22 -10.69
C TYR A 111 0.94 -14.36 -11.86
N GLU A 112 1.52 -13.26 -12.31
CA GLU A 112 2.48 -13.29 -13.42
C GLU A 112 3.78 -14.02 -13.05
N LEU A 113 4.25 -13.91 -11.81
CA LEU A 113 5.41 -14.64 -11.32
C LEU A 113 5.21 -16.16 -11.40
N TYR A 114 4.09 -16.65 -10.85
CA TYR A 114 3.79 -18.09 -10.81
C TYR A 114 3.44 -18.67 -12.17
N LYS A 115 2.95 -17.87 -13.09
CA LYS A 115 2.78 -18.24 -14.48
C LYS A 115 4.13 -18.37 -15.20
N LEU A 116 5.11 -17.56 -14.84
CA LEU A 116 6.40 -17.48 -15.52
C LEU A 116 7.40 -18.52 -15.02
N ILE A 117 7.43 -18.82 -13.71
CA ILE A 117 8.39 -19.76 -13.08
C ILE A 117 8.41 -21.13 -13.78
N PRO A 118 7.29 -21.83 -14.01
CA PRO A 118 7.30 -23.16 -14.62
C PRO A 118 7.84 -23.20 -16.06
N HIS A 119 7.76 -22.08 -16.76
CA HIS A 119 8.14 -21.98 -18.16
C HIS A 119 9.56 -21.40 -18.38
N SER A 120 10.29 -21.14 -17.30
CA SER A 120 11.59 -20.47 -17.38
C SER A 120 12.74 -21.41 -17.76
N ILE A 121 12.56 -22.72 -17.65
CA ILE A 121 13.60 -23.71 -17.88
C ILE A 121 13.28 -24.53 -19.14
N LYS A 122 14.27 -24.61 -20.03
CA LYS A 122 14.27 -25.55 -21.14
C LYS A 122 15.09 -26.77 -20.74
N TYR A 123 14.40 -27.85 -20.37
CA TYR A 123 15.04 -29.12 -20.11
C TYR A 123 15.59 -29.69 -21.42
N LYS A 124 16.88 -30.04 -21.45
CA LYS A 124 17.47 -30.86 -22.48
C LYS A 124 17.46 -32.32 -21.97
N ASP A 125 17.47 -33.28 -22.89
CA ASP A 125 17.40 -34.73 -22.64
C ASP A 125 18.53 -35.27 -21.76
N SER A 126 18.63 -34.81 -20.52
CA SER A 126 19.62 -35.27 -19.57
C SER A 126 19.02 -35.25 -18.17
N ASP A 127 19.24 -36.32 -17.40
CA ASP A 127 18.82 -36.45 -16.03
C ASP A 127 19.69 -35.53 -15.14
N TYR A 128 19.02 -34.67 -14.38
CA TYR A 128 19.66 -33.81 -13.41
C TYR A 128 19.22 -34.24 -12.00
N THR A 129 20.04 -35.00 -11.33
CA THR A 129 19.84 -35.37 -9.92
C THR A 129 20.14 -34.21 -8.96
N SER A 130 20.76 -33.15 -9.44
CA SER A 130 21.03 -31.91 -8.70
C SER A 130 20.38 -30.72 -9.39
N ALA A 131 20.07 -29.67 -8.64
CA ALA A 131 19.49 -28.44 -9.20
C ALA A 131 20.40 -27.81 -10.25
N VAL A 132 19.85 -27.57 -11.43
CA VAL A 132 20.56 -26.92 -12.54
C VAL A 132 20.21 -25.44 -12.56
N ARG A 133 21.21 -24.62 -12.79
CA ARG A 133 21.12 -23.17 -12.84
C ARG A 133 20.85 -22.69 -14.27
N TYR A 134 19.81 -21.87 -14.42
CA TYR A 134 19.45 -21.23 -15.69
C TYR A 134 19.52 -19.71 -15.58
N MET A 135 19.99 -19.06 -16.64
CA MET A 135 20.14 -17.61 -16.72
C MET A 135 19.76 -17.16 -18.13
N ASP A 136 18.64 -16.49 -18.25
CA ASP A 136 18.16 -15.90 -19.49
C ASP A 136 17.33 -14.64 -19.20
N SER A 137 16.68 -14.08 -20.22
CA SER A 137 15.81 -12.90 -20.05
C SER A 137 14.59 -13.18 -19.17
N ARG A 138 14.08 -14.42 -19.13
CA ARG A 138 12.97 -14.81 -18.27
C ARG A 138 13.40 -14.89 -16.81
N SER A 139 14.59 -15.42 -16.53
CA SER A 139 15.17 -15.42 -15.19
C SER A 139 15.29 -14.00 -14.63
N SER A 140 15.75 -13.05 -15.46
CA SER A 140 15.82 -11.64 -15.08
C SER A 140 14.44 -11.06 -14.79
N LEU A 141 13.43 -11.40 -15.57
CA LEU A 141 12.05 -10.96 -15.37
C LEU A 141 11.44 -11.54 -14.07
N ILE A 142 11.71 -12.82 -13.78
CA ILE A 142 11.31 -13.47 -12.51
C ILE A 142 11.89 -12.71 -11.32
N HIS A 143 13.19 -12.39 -11.34
CA HIS A 143 13.82 -11.62 -10.27
C HIS A 143 13.26 -10.19 -10.17
N THR A 144 12.89 -9.58 -11.30
CA THR A 144 12.20 -8.29 -11.30
C THR A 144 10.86 -8.37 -10.58
N TYR A 145 10.03 -9.37 -10.87
CA TYR A 145 8.75 -9.56 -10.19
C TYR A 145 8.92 -9.80 -8.68
N ILE A 146 9.88 -10.66 -8.30
CA ILE A 146 10.19 -10.90 -6.88
C ILE A 146 10.59 -9.59 -6.18
N ASN A 147 11.46 -8.78 -6.79
CA ASN A 147 11.85 -7.49 -6.28
C ASN A 147 10.64 -6.57 -6.09
N VAL A 148 9.81 -6.43 -7.12
CA VAL A 148 8.64 -5.55 -7.08
C VAL A 148 7.65 -5.99 -5.99
N ILE A 149 7.45 -7.29 -5.76
CA ILE A 149 6.63 -7.79 -4.65
C ILE A 149 7.17 -7.28 -3.31
N PHE A 150 8.46 -7.44 -3.02
CA PHE A 150 9.04 -6.96 -1.76
C PHE A 150 8.99 -5.44 -1.62
N VAL A 151 9.18 -4.70 -2.72
CA VAL A 151 9.04 -3.23 -2.73
C VAL A 151 7.59 -2.82 -2.42
N HIS A 152 6.60 -3.47 -3.02
CA HIS A 152 5.19 -3.14 -2.76
C HIS A 152 4.78 -3.49 -1.33
N LEU A 153 5.18 -4.66 -0.81
CA LEU A 153 4.91 -5.04 0.58
C LEU A 153 5.55 -4.07 1.57
N ALA A 154 6.83 -3.71 1.41
CA ALA A 154 7.49 -2.75 2.29
C ALA A 154 6.87 -1.35 2.18
N SER A 155 6.54 -0.89 0.97
CA SER A 155 5.82 0.37 0.74
C SER A 155 4.44 0.39 1.40
N SER A 156 3.74 -0.75 1.42
CA SER A 156 2.43 -0.83 2.08
C SER A 156 2.55 -0.62 3.60
N PHE A 157 3.64 -1.08 4.23
CA PHE A 157 3.92 -0.81 5.65
C PHE A 157 4.15 0.68 5.92
N ASP A 158 4.91 1.36 5.03
CA ASP A 158 5.11 2.80 5.12
C ASP A 158 3.78 3.56 5.01
N LEU A 159 2.93 3.18 4.06
CA LEU A 159 1.62 3.81 3.85
C LEU A 159 0.68 3.58 5.02
N PHE A 160 0.59 2.35 5.53
CA PHE A 160 -0.23 2.03 6.69
C PHE A 160 0.24 2.80 7.93
N THR A 161 1.57 2.93 8.11
CA THR A 161 2.13 3.74 9.20
C THR A 161 1.72 5.21 9.08
N LYS A 162 1.78 5.79 7.87
CA LYS A 162 1.33 7.18 7.63
C LYS A 162 -0.14 7.36 7.96
N ILE A 163 -0.99 6.44 7.51
CA ILE A 163 -2.43 6.49 7.75
C ILE A 163 -2.72 6.46 9.26
N VAL A 164 -2.16 5.49 9.98
CA VAL A 164 -2.38 5.36 11.43
C VAL A 164 -1.81 6.58 12.17
N TYR A 165 -0.66 7.09 11.76
CA TYR A 165 -0.07 8.30 12.32
C TYR A 165 -0.99 9.52 12.16
N GLU A 166 -1.63 9.69 10.99
CA GLU A 166 -2.62 10.75 10.80
C GLU A 166 -3.82 10.56 11.72
N LEU A 167 -4.39 9.36 11.78
CA LEU A 167 -5.54 9.06 12.63
C LEU A 167 -5.26 9.36 14.12
N GLU A 168 -4.03 9.12 14.59
CA GLU A 168 -3.63 9.46 15.97
C GLU A 168 -3.48 10.97 16.21
N HIS A 169 -3.29 11.77 15.16
CA HIS A 169 -3.01 13.20 15.29
C HIS A 169 -4.16 14.12 14.89
N ILE A 170 -5.17 13.64 14.17
CA ILE A 170 -6.31 14.46 13.71
C ILE A 170 -6.92 15.29 14.82
N ASP A 171 -7.13 14.72 16.02
CA ASP A 171 -7.77 15.40 17.15
C ASP A 171 -6.90 16.49 17.79
N LEU A 172 -5.62 16.55 17.43
CA LEU A 172 -4.66 17.54 17.91
C LEU A 172 -4.45 18.70 16.92
N LEU A 173 -5.09 18.65 15.75
CA LEU A 173 -4.89 19.61 14.67
C LEU A 173 -5.85 20.80 14.82
N ASP A 174 -5.32 21.99 14.59
CA ASP A 174 -6.10 23.22 14.48
C ASP A 174 -6.45 23.48 13.00
N PHE A 175 -7.69 23.21 12.62
CA PHE A 175 -8.20 23.40 11.28
C PHE A 175 -8.61 24.84 10.95
N SER A 176 -8.26 25.84 11.77
CA SER A 176 -8.49 27.27 11.44
C SER A 176 -7.71 27.72 10.20
N THR A 177 -6.68 26.98 9.80
CA THR A 177 -5.87 27.23 8.61
C THR A 177 -5.66 25.93 7.83
N TYR A 178 -5.25 26.06 6.56
CA TYR A 178 -4.87 24.89 5.76
C TYR A 178 -3.72 24.10 6.41
N LEU A 179 -3.89 22.80 6.49
CA LEU A 179 -2.91 21.88 7.05
C LEU A 179 -2.46 20.86 5.99
N GLU A 180 -1.17 20.70 5.87
CA GLU A 180 -0.58 19.55 5.17
C GLU A 180 -0.61 18.32 6.08
N LEU A 181 -0.71 17.11 5.50
CA LEU A 181 -0.61 15.86 6.27
C LEU A 181 0.65 15.84 7.14
N THR A 182 0.47 15.58 8.42
CA THR A 182 1.55 15.55 9.42
C THR A 182 2.59 14.48 9.08
N SER A 183 2.15 13.32 8.61
CA SER A 183 3.02 12.22 8.16
C SER A 183 3.90 12.60 6.96
N ARG A 184 3.41 13.48 6.09
CA ARG A 184 4.16 13.99 4.94
C ARG A 184 5.21 15.00 5.40
N LYS A 185 4.82 15.94 6.26
CA LYS A 185 5.71 16.94 6.87
C LYS A 185 6.83 16.27 7.68
N ASP A 186 6.50 15.28 8.48
CA ASP A 186 7.44 14.58 9.37
C ASP A 186 8.19 13.43 8.66
N ARG A 187 7.96 13.22 7.36
CA ARG A 187 8.59 12.19 6.54
C ARG A 187 8.48 10.80 7.16
N ILE A 188 7.27 10.46 7.59
CA ILE A 188 7.01 9.19 8.27
C ILE A 188 7.25 8.02 7.31
N LEU A 189 8.00 7.04 7.79
CA LEU A 189 8.20 5.72 7.20
C LEU A 189 7.82 4.66 8.22
N TYR A 190 7.80 3.40 7.80
CA TYR A 190 7.49 2.30 8.70
C TYR A 190 8.43 2.29 9.91
N SER A 191 7.85 2.59 11.05
CA SER A 191 8.54 2.56 12.34
C SER A 191 7.50 2.37 13.46
N PRO A 192 7.50 1.24 14.15
CA PRO A 192 6.59 0.97 15.26
C PRO A 192 6.64 2.01 16.37
N ASN A 193 7.80 2.65 16.56
CA ASN A 193 8.00 3.67 17.59
C ASN A 193 7.26 4.98 17.29
N LYS A 194 6.88 5.23 16.04
CA LYS A 194 6.14 6.43 15.65
C LYS A 194 4.66 6.37 15.99
N ILE A 195 4.10 5.18 16.13
CA ILE A 195 2.72 4.96 16.55
C ILE A 195 2.65 5.02 18.06
N LYS A 196 1.72 5.79 18.61
CA LYS A 196 1.57 6.00 20.07
C LYS A 196 0.76 4.87 20.71
N SER A 197 -0.28 4.40 20.04
CA SER A 197 -1.22 3.40 20.53
C SER A 197 -0.53 2.07 20.88
N CYS A 198 -0.58 1.69 22.15
CA CYS A 198 0.00 0.43 22.62
C CYS A 198 -0.78 -0.78 22.10
N GLU A 199 -2.08 -0.62 21.89
CA GLU A 199 -2.99 -1.64 21.38
C GLU A 199 -2.56 -2.14 20.00
N LEU A 200 -2.09 -1.24 19.14
CA LEU A 200 -1.60 -1.56 17.80
C LEU A 200 -0.20 -2.21 17.76
N LYS A 201 0.48 -2.29 18.92
CA LYS A 201 1.81 -2.91 19.07
C LYS A 201 1.77 -4.32 19.68
N LYS A 202 0.58 -4.86 19.93
CA LYS A 202 0.42 -6.24 20.43
C LYS A 202 1.00 -7.26 19.45
N THR A 203 1.49 -8.38 19.96
CA THR A 203 2.01 -9.50 19.17
C THR A 203 1.01 -9.92 18.09
N GLY A 204 1.48 -10.17 16.89
CA GLY A 204 0.65 -10.54 15.74
C GLY A 204 0.10 -9.36 14.92
N LEU A 205 0.39 -8.12 15.33
CA LEU A 205 0.02 -6.90 14.60
C LEU A 205 1.23 -6.31 13.88
N ILE A 206 0.98 -5.48 12.86
CA ILE A 206 2.04 -4.87 12.03
C ILE A 206 3.02 -4.07 12.89
N PHE A 207 2.54 -3.27 13.84
CA PHE A 207 3.39 -2.42 14.68
C PHE A 207 4.06 -3.16 15.86
N SER A 208 3.87 -4.48 16.00
CA SER A 208 4.72 -5.31 16.87
C SER A 208 6.11 -5.54 16.28
N ASN A 209 6.31 -5.14 15.03
CA ASN A 209 7.55 -5.33 14.27
C ASN A 209 8.05 -6.79 14.23
N PRO A 210 7.21 -7.73 13.78
CA PRO A 210 7.57 -9.14 13.76
C PRO A 210 8.71 -9.43 12.78
N PRO A 211 9.45 -10.55 12.96
CA PRO A 211 10.57 -10.91 12.08
C PRO A 211 10.21 -10.98 10.60
N ILE A 212 8.99 -11.37 10.26
CA ILE A 212 8.54 -11.46 8.87
C ILE A 212 8.53 -10.10 8.15
N LEU A 213 8.11 -9.02 8.81
CA LEU A 213 8.13 -7.67 8.25
C LEU A 213 9.57 -7.18 8.08
N ARG A 214 10.42 -7.45 9.08
CA ARG A 214 11.85 -7.14 8.97
C ARG A 214 12.52 -7.92 7.84
N LYS A 215 12.15 -9.18 7.61
CA LYS A 215 12.62 -9.98 6.47
C LYS A 215 12.26 -9.31 5.14
N ILE A 216 11.01 -8.88 4.98
CA ILE A 216 10.54 -8.16 3.78
C ILE A 216 11.32 -6.86 3.57
N CYS A 217 11.45 -6.03 4.60
CA CYS A 217 12.21 -4.79 4.53
C CYS A 217 13.70 -5.04 4.20
N SER A 218 14.32 -6.06 4.80
CA SER A 218 15.71 -6.44 4.53
C SER A 218 15.93 -6.85 3.07
N PHE A 219 14.99 -7.60 2.49
CA PHE A 219 15.05 -7.98 1.08
C PHE A 219 14.86 -6.78 0.17
N ARG A 220 13.86 -5.93 0.45
CA ARG A 220 13.65 -4.69 -0.31
C ARG A 220 14.88 -3.79 -0.27
N ASP A 221 15.43 -3.55 0.90
CA ASP A 221 16.62 -2.69 1.07
C ASP A 221 17.81 -3.23 0.31
N TYR A 222 18.02 -4.55 0.35
CA TYR A 222 19.08 -5.16 -0.41
C TYR A 222 18.91 -4.93 -1.92
N TYR A 223 17.71 -5.19 -2.46
CA TYR A 223 17.43 -4.97 -3.88
C TYR A 223 17.64 -3.52 -4.31
N ILE A 224 17.15 -2.58 -3.54
CA ILE A 224 17.24 -1.14 -3.89
C ILE A 224 18.68 -0.67 -3.90
N HIS A 225 19.49 -1.12 -2.95
CA HIS A 225 20.84 -0.60 -2.76
C HIS A 225 21.94 -1.44 -3.42
N ASN A 226 21.71 -2.73 -3.69
CA ASN A 226 22.73 -3.66 -4.16
C ASN A 226 22.33 -4.46 -5.42
N GLY A 227 21.09 -4.34 -5.88
CA GLY A 227 20.55 -5.14 -6.99
C GLY A 227 20.05 -6.52 -6.54
N ALA A 228 19.98 -7.48 -7.47
CA ALA A 228 19.50 -8.83 -7.15
C ALA A 228 20.43 -9.53 -6.15
N TRP A 229 19.87 -10.37 -5.28
CA TRP A 229 20.66 -11.16 -4.33
C TRP A 229 21.42 -12.32 -4.98
N ASP A 230 21.02 -12.77 -6.16
CA ASP A 230 21.83 -13.71 -6.95
C ASP A 230 22.71 -12.96 -7.96
N TYR A 231 23.95 -13.41 -8.11
CA TYR A 231 24.97 -12.75 -8.96
C TYR A 231 24.53 -12.50 -10.40
N ARG A 232 23.64 -13.32 -10.96
CA ARG A 232 23.17 -13.20 -12.34
C ARG A 232 21.68 -13.52 -12.52
N CYS A 233 20.83 -13.22 -11.57
CA CYS A 233 19.40 -13.46 -11.67
C CYS A 233 19.07 -14.88 -12.15
N ALA A 234 19.55 -15.90 -11.45
CA ALA A 234 19.36 -17.28 -11.87
C ALA A 234 18.05 -17.88 -11.35
N VAL A 235 17.47 -18.78 -12.14
CA VAL A 235 16.41 -19.70 -11.75
C VAL A 235 17.00 -21.10 -11.72
N TYR A 236 16.56 -21.90 -10.76
CA TYR A 236 17.04 -23.24 -10.54
C TYR A 236 15.94 -24.24 -10.83
N GLY A 237 16.29 -25.40 -11.36
CA GLY A 237 15.33 -26.47 -11.62
C GLY A 237 15.90 -27.85 -11.34
N THR A 238 15.03 -28.75 -10.96
CA THR A 238 15.31 -30.18 -10.85
C THR A 238 14.49 -30.94 -11.88
N ALA A 239 15.04 -32.03 -12.38
CA ALA A 239 14.35 -32.95 -13.27
C ALA A 239 14.73 -34.39 -12.91
N VAL A 240 13.76 -35.28 -13.00
CA VAL A 240 13.94 -36.74 -12.90
C VAL A 240 13.41 -37.33 -14.19
N ASP A 241 14.19 -38.25 -14.80
CA ASP A 241 13.86 -38.89 -16.10
C ASP A 241 13.48 -37.85 -17.17
N SER A 242 14.23 -36.74 -17.23
CA SER A 242 13.98 -35.59 -18.13
C SER A 242 12.64 -34.88 -17.92
N ILE A 243 11.91 -35.18 -16.84
CA ILE A 243 10.67 -34.55 -16.48
C ILE A 243 10.98 -33.45 -15.44
N PRO A 244 10.55 -32.19 -15.67
CA PRO A 244 10.69 -31.12 -14.71
C PRO A 244 9.99 -31.44 -13.39
N GLU A 245 10.74 -31.47 -12.28
CA GLU A 245 10.17 -31.67 -10.95
C GLU A 245 9.81 -30.36 -10.26
N ASP A 246 10.75 -29.43 -10.21
CA ASP A 246 10.60 -28.19 -9.51
C ASP A 246 11.37 -27.06 -10.23
N THR A 247 10.84 -25.87 -10.18
CA THR A 247 11.47 -24.64 -10.68
C THR A 247 11.36 -23.56 -9.62
N PHE A 248 12.47 -22.97 -9.20
CA PHE A 248 12.51 -22.06 -8.06
C PHE A 248 13.65 -21.04 -8.13
N VAL A 249 13.53 -20.05 -7.28
CA VAL A 249 14.62 -19.12 -6.92
C VAL A 249 14.91 -19.31 -5.43
N PHE A 250 16.19 -19.36 -5.07
CA PHE A 250 16.58 -19.43 -3.67
C PHE A 250 16.39 -18.06 -2.99
N LEU A 251 15.89 -18.08 -1.76
CA LEU A 251 15.90 -16.93 -0.87
C LEU A 251 17.16 -16.94 -0.01
N PRO A 252 17.80 -15.77 0.22
CA PRO A 252 18.89 -15.66 1.17
C PRO A 252 18.44 -15.98 2.60
N ASP A 253 19.36 -16.55 3.38
CA ASP A 253 19.14 -16.85 4.78
C ASP A 253 18.94 -15.56 5.60
N THR A 254 17.97 -15.60 6.50
CA THR A 254 17.74 -14.56 7.51
C THR A 254 17.94 -15.14 8.93
N ASP A 255 18.34 -14.25 9.85
CA ASP A 255 18.38 -14.57 11.28
C ASP A 255 16.94 -14.68 11.87
N ASP A 256 16.84 -15.03 13.15
CA ASP A 256 15.55 -15.14 13.84
C ASP A 256 14.81 -13.81 13.97
N ASN A 257 15.49 -12.70 13.74
CA ASN A 257 14.92 -11.37 13.72
C ASN A 257 14.48 -10.92 12.32
N GLY A 258 14.71 -11.71 11.27
CA GLY A 258 14.38 -11.40 9.89
C GLY A 258 15.43 -10.58 9.15
N ASN A 259 16.62 -10.33 9.71
CA ASN A 259 17.68 -9.63 9.02
C ASN A 259 18.51 -10.60 8.18
N LEU A 260 19.06 -10.11 7.05
CA LEU A 260 20.00 -10.89 6.26
C LEU A 260 21.24 -11.26 7.09
N ILE A 261 21.63 -12.54 7.04
CA ILE A 261 22.83 -13.03 7.73
C ILE A 261 24.07 -12.42 7.07
N LYS A 262 24.97 -11.88 7.90
CA LYS A 262 26.21 -11.22 7.46
C LYS A 262 27.42 -11.85 8.15
N SER A 263 28.50 -12.09 7.40
CA SER A 263 29.76 -12.58 7.95
C SER A 263 30.94 -12.19 7.05
N GLY A 264 32.02 -11.61 7.60
CA GLY A 264 33.23 -11.32 6.89
C GLY A 264 33.06 -10.51 5.60
N GLY A 265 32.15 -9.52 5.59
CA GLY A 265 31.81 -8.71 4.42
C GLY A 265 30.89 -9.40 3.41
N ARG A 266 30.47 -10.64 3.65
CA ARG A 266 29.46 -11.35 2.88
C ARG A 266 28.11 -11.24 3.58
N ASN A 267 27.03 -11.10 2.78
CA ASN A 267 25.68 -10.90 3.25
C ASN A 267 24.63 -11.77 2.53
N MET A 268 25.10 -12.77 1.78
CA MET A 268 24.23 -13.75 1.12
C MET A 268 24.70 -15.16 1.46
N PHE A 269 23.85 -15.86 2.21
CA PHE A 269 24.00 -17.28 2.55
C PHE A 269 22.71 -17.99 2.16
N TYR A 270 22.79 -19.26 1.79
CA TYR A 270 21.67 -20.06 1.27
C TYR A 270 21.64 -21.46 1.95
N SER A 271 22.09 -21.54 3.20
CA SER A 271 22.21 -22.82 3.93
C SER A 271 20.87 -23.44 4.29
N LYS A 272 19.81 -22.61 4.42
CA LYS A 272 18.46 -23.08 4.70
C LYS A 272 17.73 -23.65 3.47
N GLY A 273 18.23 -23.37 2.27
CA GLY A 273 17.62 -23.83 1.02
C GLY A 273 16.18 -23.36 0.81
N GLU A 274 15.82 -22.18 1.35
CA GLU A 274 14.48 -21.63 1.17
C GLU A 274 14.20 -21.32 -0.29
N LYS A 275 13.06 -21.81 -0.80
CA LYS A 275 12.61 -21.63 -2.19
C LYS A 275 11.47 -20.62 -2.26
N ILE A 276 11.57 -19.61 -3.12
CA ILE A 276 10.59 -18.53 -3.24
C ILE A 276 9.19 -19.05 -3.58
N ASN A 277 9.10 -20.00 -4.51
CA ASN A 277 7.84 -20.57 -4.97
C ASN A 277 7.05 -21.27 -3.86
N VAL A 278 7.71 -21.74 -2.78
CA VAL A 278 7.08 -22.37 -1.63
C VAL A 278 6.86 -21.38 -0.49
N THR A 279 7.83 -20.47 -0.28
CA THR A 279 7.83 -19.57 0.89
C THR A 279 6.94 -18.35 0.66
N LEU A 280 6.89 -17.81 -0.58
CA LEU A 280 6.22 -16.55 -0.87
C LEU A 280 4.70 -16.55 -0.59
N PRO A 281 3.91 -17.58 -0.98
CA PRO A 281 2.47 -17.58 -0.69
C PRO A 281 2.17 -17.51 0.79
N LYS A 282 2.92 -18.30 1.59
CA LYS A 282 2.76 -18.28 3.04
C LYS A 282 3.14 -16.92 3.63
N LEU A 283 4.27 -16.35 3.21
CA LEU A 283 4.73 -15.04 3.67
C LEU A 283 3.68 -13.96 3.41
N ILE A 284 3.03 -14.01 2.25
CA ILE A 284 1.96 -13.07 1.89
C ILE A 284 0.73 -13.27 2.76
N SER A 285 0.27 -14.51 2.92
CA SER A 285 -0.86 -14.82 3.81
C SER A 285 -0.62 -14.34 5.24
N ASP A 286 0.56 -14.62 5.79
CA ASP A 286 0.94 -14.18 7.14
C ASP A 286 0.91 -12.63 7.27
N VAL A 287 1.36 -11.91 6.23
CA VAL A 287 1.31 -10.44 6.20
C VAL A 287 -0.12 -9.93 6.08
N MET A 288 -0.95 -10.54 5.24
CA MET A 288 -2.35 -10.14 5.08
C MET A 288 -3.14 -10.39 6.37
N GLU A 289 -2.89 -11.48 7.08
CA GLU A 289 -3.48 -11.72 8.40
C GLU A 289 -3.10 -10.61 9.39
N MET A 290 -1.84 -10.18 9.41
CA MET A 290 -1.41 -9.07 10.25
C MET A 290 -2.12 -7.76 9.90
N TYR A 291 -2.31 -7.46 8.60
CA TYR A 291 -3.11 -6.30 8.18
C TYR A 291 -4.53 -6.36 8.69
N LYS A 292 -5.22 -7.48 8.46
CA LYS A 292 -6.59 -7.70 8.91
C LYS A 292 -6.72 -7.52 10.42
N ASN A 293 -5.82 -8.13 11.19
CA ASN A 293 -5.80 -8.00 12.64
C ASN A 293 -5.51 -6.55 13.09
N SER A 294 -4.59 -5.85 12.42
CA SER A 294 -4.26 -4.47 12.74
C SER A 294 -5.41 -3.50 12.42
N ILE A 295 -6.12 -3.71 11.31
CA ILE A 295 -7.30 -2.93 10.93
C ILE A 295 -8.45 -3.20 11.93
N ASN A 296 -8.66 -4.44 12.35
CA ASN A 296 -9.64 -4.78 13.38
C ASN A 296 -9.36 -4.10 14.73
N GLU A 297 -8.10 -4.01 15.14
CA GLU A 297 -7.73 -3.23 16.35
C GLU A 297 -7.93 -1.72 16.14
N LEU A 298 -7.71 -1.20 14.92
CA LEU A 298 -7.97 0.20 14.58
C LEU A 298 -9.46 0.52 14.74
N VAL A 299 -10.36 -0.35 14.27
CA VAL A 299 -11.82 -0.21 14.43
C VAL A 299 -12.23 -0.18 15.90
N LYS A 300 -11.59 -1.00 16.75
CA LYS A 300 -11.85 -0.98 18.19
C LYS A 300 -11.38 0.32 18.87
N LEU A 301 -10.25 0.87 18.41
CA LEU A 301 -9.70 2.11 18.93
C LEU A 301 -10.51 3.35 18.52
N TYR A 302 -11.06 3.31 17.31
CA TYR A 302 -11.81 4.40 16.71
C TYR A 302 -13.19 3.91 16.26
N PRO A 303 -14.10 3.64 17.24
CA PRO A 303 -15.45 3.18 16.91
C PRO A 303 -16.18 4.24 16.08
N ILE A 304 -16.90 3.78 15.06
CA ILE A 304 -17.73 4.65 14.23
C ILE A 304 -19.06 4.86 14.95
N GLU A 305 -19.27 6.08 15.48
CA GLU A 305 -20.50 6.45 16.15
C GLU A 305 -21.57 6.79 15.11
N ASN A 306 -22.65 6.03 15.11
CA ASN A 306 -23.75 6.24 14.17
C ASN A 306 -24.86 7.17 14.68
N ASP A 307 -24.81 7.63 15.95
CA ASP A 307 -25.99 8.17 16.66
C ASP A 307 -25.89 9.63 17.13
N SER A 308 -24.90 10.41 16.71
CA SER A 308 -24.92 11.85 17.03
C SER A 308 -25.85 12.60 16.08
N GLU A 309 -26.72 13.48 16.59
CA GLU A 309 -27.45 14.46 15.77
C GLU A 309 -26.45 15.30 14.98
N LYS A 310 -26.20 14.87 13.75
CA LYS A 310 -25.25 15.55 12.85
C LYS A 310 -25.93 16.79 12.29
N THR A 311 -25.33 17.95 12.51
CA THR A 311 -25.82 19.22 11.99
C THR A 311 -25.25 19.52 10.63
N LEU A 312 -26.06 20.08 9.73
CA LEU A 312 -25.57 20.79 8.56
C LEU A 312 -25.34 22.24 8.97
N PRO A 313 -24.12 22.80 8.83
CA PRO A 313 -23.95 24.22 8.91
C PRO A 313 -24.81 24.87 7.81
N ILE A 314 -25.68 25.80 8.18
CA ILE A 314 -26.62 26.50 7.27
C ILE A 314 -25.87 27.19 6.12
N GLU A 315 -24.58 27.46 6.30
CA GLU A 315 -23.73 28.25 5.41
C GLU A 315 -22.87 27.44 4.42
N ILE A 316 -22.91 26.08 4.46
CA ILE A 316 -22.06 25.24 3.56
C ILE A 316 -22.25 25.59 2.09
N SER A 317 -23.47 25.83 1.64
CA SER A 317 -23.71 26.16 0.23
C SER A 317 -23.09 27.50 -0.16
N ASP A 318 -23.00 28.42 0.77
CA ASP A 318 -22.44 29.77 0.55
C ASP A 318 -20.91 29.75 0.68
N VAL A 319 -20.36 28.94 1.57
CA VAL A 319 -18.92 28.67 1.66
C VAL A 319 -18.42 27.98 0.40
N ILE A 320 -19.07 26.95 -0.09
CA ILE A 320 -18.70 26.24 -1.31
C ILE A 320 -18.89 27.15 -2.55
N LYS A 321 -19.95 27.95 -2.59
CA LYS A 321 -20.15 28.97 -3.63
C LYS A 321 -19.09 30.07 -3.57
N SER A 322 -18.76 30.56 -2.39
CA SER A 322 -17.71 31.55 -2.19
C SER A 322 -16.34 30.99 -2.62
N TRP A 323 -16.04 29.78 -2.30
CA TRP A 323 -14.89 29.05 -2.78
C TRP A 323 -14.82 29.01 -4.29
N TYR A 324 -15.90 28.59 -4.89
CA TYR A 324 -16.03 28.51 -6.33
C TYR A 324 -15.81 29.88 -6.98
N CYS A 325 -16.52 30.90 -6.51
CA CYS A 325 -16.35 32.24 -7.01
C CYS A 325 -14.92 32.76 -6.81
N ASN A 326 -14.32 32.58 -5.65
CA ASN A 326 -12.96 33.04 -5.36
C ASN A 326 -11.89 32.27 -6.15
N ALA A 327 -12.01 30.95 -6.30
CA ALA A 327 -11.08 30.14 -7.08
C ALA A 327 -11.19 30.39 -8.59
N VAL A 328 -12.40 30.54 -9.10
CA VAL A 328 -12.67 30.67 -10.55
C VAL A 328 -12.57 32.12 -11.02
N TYR A 329 -13.15 33.08 -10.32
CA TYR A 329 -13.14 34.49 -10.73
C TYR A 329 -11.82 35.21 -10.48
N ASN A 330 -11.03 34.77 -9.49
CA ASN A 330 -9.70 35.32 -9.25
C ASN A 330 -8.60 34.68 -10.10
N SER A 331 -8.88 33.60 -10.83
CA SER A 331 -7.94 33.08 -11.82
C SER A 331 -8.04 33.95 -13.11
N ASN A 332 -7.10 34.85 -13.31
CA ASN A 332 -6.91 35.58 -14.57
C ASN A 332 -6.42 34.69 -15.72
N THR A 333 -6.55 33.39 -15.62
CA THR A 333 -6.17 32.42 -16.65
C THR A 333 -7.34 32.23 -17.62
N GLY A 334 -7.07 32.27 -18.92
CA GLY A 334 -8.07 32.15 -20.00
C GLY A 334 -8.86 30.84 -20.09
N ASP A 335 -8.67 29.90 -19.11
CA ASP A 335 -9.28 28.58 -19.07
C ASP A 335 -10.66 28.52 -18.39
N LYS A 336 -11.39 29.65 -18.43
CA LYS A 336 -12.79 29.72 -17.95
C LYS A 336 -13.72 28.67 -18.57
N LYS A 337 -13.36 28.09 -19.72
CA LYS A 337 -14.17 27.06 -20.40
C LYS A 337 -14.17 25.68 -19.74
N TYR A 338 -13.09 25.27 -19.15
CA TYR A 338 -12.98 23.91 -18.56
C TYR A 338 -13.71 23.80 -17.22
N ILE A 339 -13.57 24.79 -16.39
CA ILE A 339 -14.17 24.79 -15.04
C ILE A 339 -15.71 24.91 -15.11
N CYS A 340 -16.26 25.70 -16.04
CA CYS A 340 -17.71 25.83 -16.25
C CYS A 340 -18.37 24.55 -16.80
N ASN A 341 -17.69 23.79 -17.66
CA ASN A 341 -18.29 22.60 -18.29
C ASN A 341 -18.44 21.41 -17.34
N CYS A 342 -17.59 21.28 -16.31
CA CYS A 342 -17.71 20.22 -15.31
C CYS A 342 -18.85 20.46 -14.30
N LEU A 343 -19.24 21.71 -14.06
CA LEU A 343 -20.26 22.09 -13.08
C LEU A 343 -21.70 22.02 -13.57
N PHE A 344 -21.92 22.03 -14.87
CA PHE A 344 -23.25 22.08 -15.49
C PHE A 344 -23.65 20.81 -16.24
N ARG A 345 -22.88 19.73 -16.12
CA ARG A 345 -23.37 18.41 -16.54
C ARG A 345 -24.29 17.87 -15.42
N LYS A 346 -25.58 18.21 -15.54
CA LYS A 346 -26.67 17.47 -14.90
C LYS A 346 -26.79 16.08 -15.53
#